data_6e22714f9349e9edb75d59bb48167fcc
#
_entry.id   6e22714f9349e9edb75d59bb48167fcc
#
_cell.length_a   1.000
_cell.length_b   1.000
_cell.length_c   1.000
_cell.angle_alpha   90.00
_cell.angle_beta   90.00
_cell.angle_gamma   90.00
#
_symmetry.space_group_name_H-M   'P 1'
#
loop_
_entity.id
_entity.type
_entity.pdbx_description
1 polymer ?
#
loop_
_entity_poly.entity_id
_entity_poly.type
_entity_poly.pdbx_seq_one_letter_code
_entity_poly.pdbx_strand_id
1 'polypeptide(L)'
;MTAPALRMRKISRLGHEARLGWTLVAPALSVIALIAIFPLGWTVWESFHLHELRMPWLGQPFVGLANYAEIAKDPRFWAALGHTVFFTVVSISLELLIGLFLALAMNRVFHGRGFVRAAVLVPWAIPTVVAALLWRFIFESQGGIANALLVDVGILDQPMVWFIRTATAWVPVILADVWKTTPFVALLLLAGLQNIDLTLYEAAAVDGANAWWQLRHITLPLLKPAILVTLIFRTLDGFR
;
A
#
# COMPACT_ATOMS: atom_id res chain seq x y z
N MET A 1 2.15 -48.19 34.55
CA MET A 1 1.66 -48.45 33.17
C MET A 1 0.41 -47.63 32.87
N THR A 2 0.46 -46.29 32.68
CA THR A 2 -0.72 -45.43 32.44
C THR A 2 -0.52 -44.30 31.38
N ALA A 3 0.47 -44.45 30.50
CA ALA A 3 0.78 -43.40 29.52
C ALA A 3 0.03 -43.43 28.16
N PRO A 4 -0.51 -44.54 27.61
CA PRO A 4 -1.11 -44.53 26.28
C PRO A 4 -2.54 -43.93 26.20
N ALA A 5 -3.35 -44.09 27.23
CA ALA A 5 -4.75 -43.64 27.21
C ALA A 5 -4.96 -42.11 27.17
N LEU A 6 -4.06 -41.37 27.85
CA LEU A 6 -4.09 -39.88 27.86
C LEU A 6 -3.67 -39.29 26.53
N ARG A 7 -2.76 -39.92 25.79
CA ARG A 7 -2.27 -39.46 24.48
C ARG A 7 -3.31 -39.66 23.39
N MET A 8 -4.04 -40.76 23.41
CA MET A 8 -5.13 -41.01 22.43
C MET A 8 -6.33 -40.07 22.64
N ARG A 9 -6.67 -39.72 23.90
CA ARG A 9 -7.76 -38.78 24.20
C ARG A 9 -7.44 -37.34 23.79
N LYS A 10 -6.15 -36.92 23.81
CA LYS A 10 -5.68 -35.62 23.36
C LYS A 10 -5.72 -35.51 21.81
N ILE A 11 -5.36 -36.58 21.09
CA ILE A 11 -5.39 -36.63 19.63
C ILE A 11 -6.84 -36.61 19.11
N SER A 12 -7.77 -37.29 19.76
CA SER A 12 -9.20 -37.28 19.36
C SER A 12 -9.87 -35.91 19.62
N ARG A 13 -9.48 -35.20 20.67
CA ARG A 13 -9.95 -33.82 20.93
C ARG A 13 -9.43 -32.85 19.89
N LEU A 14 -8.15 -32.88 19.55
CA LEU A 14 -7.56 -32.05 18.49
C LEU A 14 -8.23 -32.28 17.13
N GLY A 15 -8.60 -33.52 16.81
CA GLY A 15 -9.37 -33.83 15.59
C GLY A 15 -10.80 -33.27 15.60
N HIS A 16 -11.46 -33.27 16.75
CA HIS A 16 -12.80 -32.70 16.89
C HIS A 16 -12.78 -31.17 16.83
N GLU A 17 -11.84 -30.55 17.54
CA GLU A 17 -11.63 -29.09 17.53
C GLU A 17 -11.26 -28.58 16.13
N ALA A 18 -10.39 -29.30 15.41
CA ALA A 18 -10.05 -28.99 14.04
C ALA A 18 -11.26 -29.09 13.10
N ARG A 19 -12.08 -30.14 13.22
CA ARG A 19 -13.33 -30.26 12.45
C ARG A 19 -14.30 -29.14 12.72
N LEU A 20 -14.51 -28.79 13.99
CA LEU A 20 -15.37 -27.69 14.39
C LEU A 20 -14.83 -26.35 13.84
N GLY A 21 -13.52 -26.13 13.90
CA GLY A 21 -12.86 -24.97 13.28
C GLY A 21 -13.13 -24.90 11.77
N TRP A 22 -12.93 -25.99 11.05
CA TRP A 22 -13.19 -26.03 9.61
C TRP A 22 -14.67 -25.82 9.27
N THR A 23 -15.62 -26.40 10.00
CA THR A 23 -17.06 -26.20 9.75
C THR A 23 -17.51 -24.77 10.00
N LEU A 24 -16.93 -24.08 10.99
CA LEU A 24 -17.23 -22.68 11.27
C LEU A 24 -16.65 -21.72 10.23
N VAL A 25 -15.46 -22.03 9.69
CA VAL A 25 -14.77 -21.18 8.72
C VAL A 25 -15.18 -21.50 7.27
N ALA A 26 -15.64 -22.73 6.99
CA ALA A 26 -16.01 -23.18 5.65
C ALA A 26 -17.00 -22.27 4.90
N PRO A 27 -18.07 -21.73 5.50
CA PRO A 27 -18.97 -20.82 4.78
C PRO A 27 -18.26 -19.56 4.29
N ALA A 28 -17.43 -18.95 5.15
CA ALA A 28 -16.68 -17.75 4.77
C ALA A 28 -15.63 -18.06 3.67
N LEU A 29 -14.89 -19.17 3.83
CA LEU A 29 -13.93 -19.62 2.82
C LEU A 29 -14.60 -19.96 1.49
N SER A 30 -15.80 -20.55 1.50
CA SER A 30 -16.55 -20.88 0.28
C SER A 30 -16.95 -19.62 -0.49
N VAL A 31 -17.40 -18.57 0.22
CA VAL A 31 -17.72 -17.28 -0.40
C VAL A 31 -16.46 -16.61 -0.98
N ILE A 32 -15.36 -16.60 -0.23
CA ILE A 32 -14.09 -16.06 -0.70
C ILE A 32 -13.59 -16.84 -1.93
N ALA A 33 -13.67 -18.17 -1.89
CA ALA A 33 -13.26 -19.01 -3.02
C ALA A 33 -14.09 -18.72 -4.28
N LEU A 34 -15.40 -18.57 -4.13
CA LEU A 34 -16.29 -18.27 -5.26
C LEU A 34 -15.99 -16.86 -5.84
N ILE A 35 -15.84 -15.86 -4.99
CA ILE A 35 -15.69 -14.47 -5.42
C ILE A 35 -14.26 -14.16 -5.91
N ALA A 36 -13.23 -14.80 -5.34
CA ALA A 36 -11.84 -14.52 -5.67
C ALA A 36 -11.20 -15.60 -6.55
N ILE A 37 -11.27 -16.88 -6.17
CA ILE A 37 -10.53 -17.94 -6.85
C ILE A 37 -11.15 -18.23 -8.21
N PHE A 38 -12.50 -18.24 -8.33
CA PHE A 38 -13.16 -18.51 -9.59
C PHE A 38 -12.82 -17.46 -10.67
N PRO A 39 -12.96 -16.13 -10.44
CA PRO A 39 -12.59 -15.14 -11.45
C PRO A 39 -11.09 -15.16 -11.78
N LEU A 40 -10.22 -15.38 -10.78
CA LEU A 40 -8.78 -15.52 -11.02
C LEU A 40 -8.47 -16.74 -11.90
N GLY A 41 -9.07 -17.89 -11.60
CA GLY A 41 -8.92 -19.09 -12.42
C GLY A 41 -9.42 -18.88 -13.86
N TRP A 42 -10.56 -18.21 -14.00
CA TRP A 42 -11.11 -17.83 -15.30
C TRP A 42 -10.17 -16.90 -16.08
N THR A 43 -9.64 -15.86 -15.44
CA THR A 43 -8.66 -14.95 -16.05
C THR A 43 -7.40 -15.68 -16.51
N VAL A 44 -6.89 -16.61 -15.70
CA VAL A 44 -5.74 -17.45 -16.07
C VAL A 44 -6.11 -18.34 -17.26
N TRP A 45 -7.30 -18.94 -17.29
CA TRP A 45 -7.77 -19.75 -18.42
C TRP A 45 -7.91 -18.90 -19.70
N GLU A 46 -8.52 -17.70 -19.61
CA GLU A 46 -8.63 -16.77 -20.74
C GLU A 46 -7.28 -16.30 -21.27
N SER A 47 -6.27 -16.16 -20.41
CA SER A 47 -4.95 -15.73 -20.83
C SER A 47 -4.26 -16.64 -21.86
N PHE A 48 -4.71 -17.90 -21.94
CA PHE A 48 -4.27 -18.88 -22.94
C PHE A 48 -5.11 -18.89 -24.23
N HIS A 49 -6.16 -18.06 -24.30
CA HIS A 49 -7.05 -17.97 -25.45
C HIS A 49 -6.91 -16.61 -26.14
N LEU A 50 -7.11 -16.60 -27.46
CA LEU A 50 -7.20 -15.35 -28.22
C LEU A 50 -8.56 -14.71 -27.94
N HIS A 51 -8.56 -13.46 -27.46
CA HIS A 51 -9.77 -12.71 -27.19
C HIS A 51 -9.73 -11.39 -27.97
N GLU A 52 -10.15 -11.44 -29.25
CA GLU A 52 -10.18 -10.25 -30.11
C GLU A 52 -11.57 -9.60 -30.07
N LEU A 53 -11.69 -8.56 -29.26
CA LEU A 53 -12.96 -7.83 -29.06
C LEU A 53 -13.48 -7.16 -30.34
N ARG A 54 -12.60 -6.88 -31.31
CA ARG A 54 -12.96 -6.25 -32.59
C ARG A 54 -13.51 -7.26 -33.59
N MET A 55 -13.21 -8.55 -33.40
CA MET A 55 -13.60 -9.64 -34.27
C MET A 55 -14.20 -10.81 -33.48
N PRO A 56 -15.35 -10.61 -32.83
CA PRO A 56 -15.94 -11.62 -31.95
C PRO A 56 -16.32 -12.91 -32.69
N TRP A 57 -16.47 -12.87 -34.01
CA TRP A 57 -16.75 -14.05 -34.85
C TRP A 57 -15.58 -15.03 -35.00
N LEU A 58 -14.37 -14.62 -34.63
CA LEU A 58 -13.20 -15.53 -34.60
C LEU A 58 -13.26 -16.53 -33.44
N GLY A 59 -14.19 -16.34 -32.50
CA GLY A 59 -14.28 -17.15 -31.30
C GLY A 59 -13.12 -16.91 -30.34
N GLN A 60 -12.85 -17.88 -29.50
CA GLN A 60 -11.78 -17.85 -28.50
C GLN A 60 -10.86 -19.09 -28.66
N PRO A 61 -10.09 -19.19 -29.76
CA PRO A 61 -9.22 -20.33 -29.95
C PRO A 61 -8.10 -20.36 -28.90
N PHE A 62 -7.74 -21.57 -28.47
CA PHE A 62 -6.60 -21.78 -27.58
C PHE A 62 -5.28 -21.47 -28.32
N VAL A 63 -4.52 -20.52 -27.81
CA VAL A 63 -3.26 -20.07 -28.41
C VAL A 63 -2.03 -20.37 -27.52
N GLY A 64 -2.24 -21.04 -26.40
CA GLY A 64 -1.17 -21.37 -25.45
C GLY A 64 -0.47 -20.13 -24.91
N LEU A 65 0.85 -20.06 -25.05
CA LEU A 65 1.67 -18.95 -24.55
C LEU A 65 1.87 -17.81 -25.55
N ALA A 66 1.15 -17.79 -26.69
CA ALA A 66 1.36 -16.76 -27.71
C ALA A 66 1.10 -15.34 -27.19
N ASN A 67 0.05 -15.14 -26.41
CA ASN A 67 -0.25 -13.85 -25.78
C ASN A 67 0.90 -13.35 -24.90
N TYR A 68 1.52 -14.24 -24.13
CA TYR A 68 2.67 -13.89 -23.29
C TYR A 68 3.91 -13.55 -24.11
N ALA A 69 4.13 -14.26 -25.21
CA ALA A 69 5.24 -13.98 -26.12
C ALA A 69 5.06 -12.63 -26.85
N GLU A 70 3.84 -12.25 -27.17
CA GLU A 70 3.51 -10.95 -27.75
C GLU A 70 3.75 -9.82 -26.75
N ILE A 71 3.21 -9.94 -25.52
CA ILE A 71 3.42 -8.97 -24.44
C ILE A 71 4.91 -8.80 -24.14
N ALA A 72 5.68 -9.89 -24.07
CA ALA A 72 7.12 -9.82 -23.80
C ALA A 72 7.91 -9.05 -24.88
N LYS A 73 7.39 -8.96 -26.11
CA LYS A 73 8.00 -8.21 -27.22
C LYS A 73 7.45 -6.80 -27.37
N ASP A 74 6.36 -6.43 -26.68
CA ASP A 74 5.74 -5.11 -26.79
C ASP A 74 6.52 -4.07 -25.96
N PRO A 75 7.16 -3.06 -26.60
CA PRO A 75 7.86 -2.01 -25.88
C PRO A 75 6.95 -1.17 -24.98
N ARG A 76 5.65 -1.07 -25.31
CA ARG A 76 4.68 -0.31 -24.51
C ARG A 76 4.44 -0.98 -23.18
N PHE A 77 4.37 -2.32 -23.16
CA PHE A 77 4.25 -3.08 -21.91
C PHE A 77 5.43 -2.78 -20.97
N TRP A 78 6.66 -2.86 -21.49
CA TRP A 78 7.84 -2.61 -20.66
C TRP A 78 7.96 -1.16 -20.19
N ALA A 79 7.56 -0.20 -21.04
CA ALA A 79 7.49 1.20 -20.65
C ALA A 79 6.42 1.42 -19.55
N ALA A 80 5.23 0.84 -19.71
CA ALA A 80 4.17 0.93 -18.71
C ALA A 80 4.57 0.28 -17.38
N LEU A 81 5.18 -0.91 -17.43
CA LEU A 81 5.72 -1.58 -16.25
C LEU A 81 6.79 -0.74 -15.56
N GLY A 82 7.71 -0.16 -16.32
CA GLY A 82 8.74 0.74 -15.80
C GLY A 82 8.14 1.97 -15.10
N HIS A 83 7.11 2.58 -15.68
CA HIS A 83 6.38 3.69 -15.09
C HIS A 83 5.68 3.28 -13.78
N THR A 84 5.01 2.13 -13.76
CA THR A 84 4.33 1.62 -12.56
C THR A 84 5.33 1.34 -11.44
N VAL A 85 6.45 0.66 -11.75
CA VAL A 85 7.50 0.37 -10.76
C VAL A 85 8.11 1.67 -10.23
N PHE A 86 8.45 2.61 -11.10
CA PHE A 86 8.99 3.92 -10.69
C PHE A 86 8.03 4.66 -9.75
N PHE A 87 6.77 4.79 -10.16
CA PHE A 87 5.72 5.42 -9.36
C PHE A 87 5.60 4.75 -7.99
N THR A 88 5.43 3.43 -7.97
CA THR A 88 5.25 2.65 -6.74
C THR A 88 6.43 2.80 -5.79
N VAL A 89 7.65 2.65 -6.28
CA VAL A 89 8.86 2.75 -5.45
C VAL A 89 9.02 4.15 -4.87
N VAL A 90 8.85 5.20 -5.70
CA VAL A 90 9.04 6.59 -5.24
C VAL A 90 7.93 6.99 -4.26
N SER A 91 6.65 6.74 -4.61
CA SER A 91 5.52 7.08 -3.75
C SER A 91 5.61 6.37 -2.39
N ILE A 92 5.80 5.05 -2.38
CA ILE A 92 5.88 4.27 -1.13
C ILE A 92 7.06 4.71 -0.27
N SER A 93 8.21 5.02 -0.87
CA SER A 93 9.38 5.49 -0.13
C SER A 93 9.08 6.81 0.58
N LEU A 94 8.47 7.77 -0.12
CA LEU A 94 8.07 9.05 0.46
C LEU A 94 6.99 8.87 1.53
N GLU A 95 5.99 8.05 1.28
CA GLU A 95 4.92 7.75 2.23
C GLU A 95 5.43 7.10 3.51
N LEU A 96 6.36 6.15 3.40
CA LEU A 96 6.98 5.52 4.57
C LEU A 96 7.78 6.52 5.38
N LEU A 97 8.56 7.39 4.75
CA LEU A 97 9.35 8.41 5.43
C LEU A 97 8.45 9.41 6.15
N ILE A 98 7.50 10.00 5.43
CA ILE A 98 6.58 11.00 5.99
C ILE A 98 5.63 10.33 6.99
N GLY A 99 5.11 9.15 6.66
CA GLY A 99 4.22 8.36 7.52
C GLY A 99 4.88 7.95 8.83
N LEU A 100 6.14 7.54 8.80
CA LEU A 100 6.91 7.25 10.01
C LEU A 100 7.08 8.51 10.88
N PHE A 101 7.43 9.63 10.27
CA PHE A 101 7.53 10.91 10.98
C PHE A 101 6.21 11.28 11.65
N LEU A 102 5.10 11.19 10.92
CA LEU A 102 3.76 11.47 11.45
C LEU A 102 3.37 10.47 12.55
N ALA A 103 3.66 9.18 12.38
CA ALA A 103 3.38 8.15 13.37
C ALA A 103 4.14 8.42 14.68
N LEU A 104 5.43 8.75 14.60
CA LEU A 104 6.25 9.11 15.76
C LEU A 104 5.73 10.37 16.46
N ALA A 105 5.32 11.39 15.70
CA ALA A 105 4.73 12.60 16.25
C ALA A 105 3.39 12.31 16.97
N MET A 106 2.50 11.52 16.33
CA MET A 106 1.21 11.13 16.90
C MET A 106 1.31 10.14 18.06
N ASN A 107 2.41 9.43 18.20
CA ASN A 107 2.65 8.50 19.30
C ASN A 107 2.97 9.23 20.61
N ARG A 108 3.46 10.47 20.55
CA ARG A 108 3.73 11.27 21.74
C ARG A 108 2.45 11.68 22.44
N VAL A 109 2.53 11.82 23.76
CA VAL A 109 1.43 12.31 24.59
C VAL A 109 1.50 13.82 24.69
N PHE A 110 0.50 14.52 24.12
CA PHE A 110 0.37 15.98 24.21
C PHE A 110 -1.11 16.40 24.15
N HIS A 111 -1.40 17.62 24.64
CA HIS A 111 -2.75 18.18 24.56
C HIS A 111 -3.16 18.42 23.10
N GLY A 112 -4.37 17.99 22.72
CA GLY A 112 -4.85 18.12 21.33
C GLY A 112 -4.46 16.96 20.40
N ARG A 113 -3.82 15.91 20.91
CA ARG A 113 -3.44 14.72 20.11
C ARG A 113 -4.58 14.16 19.26
N GLY A 114 -5.80 14.14 19.80
CA GLY A 114 -6.98 13.64 19.07
C GLY A 114 -7.30 14.51 17.84
N PHE A 115 -7.21 15.81 17.99
CA PHE A 115 -7.41 16.74 16.86
C PHE A 115 -6.34 16.59 15.77
N VAL A 116 -5.07 16.50 16.17
CA VAL A 116 -3.97 16.27 15.20
C VAL A 116 -4.15 14.96 14.43
N ARG A 117 -4.53 13.87 15.14
CA ARG A 117 -4.83 12.58 14.49
C ARG A 117 -5.98 12.69 13.50
N ALA A 118 -7.05 13.39 13.87
CA ALA A 118 -8.18 13.61 12.97
C ALA A 118 -7.78 14.45 11.75
N ALA A 119 -7.03 15.53 11.94
CA ALA A 119 -6.57 16.41 10.87
C ALA A 119 -5.65 15.69 9.87
N VAL A 120 -4.74 14.86 10.37
CA VAL A 120 -3.86 14.03 9.52
C VAL A 120 -4.66 13.07 8.65
N LEU A 121 -5.83 12.60 9.12
CA LEU A 121 -6.66 11.63 8.37
C LEU A 121 -7.54 12.27 7.29
N VAL A 122 -7.74 13.58 7.31
CA VAL A 122 -8.62 14.28 6.35
C VAL A 122 -8.28 13.96 4.88
N PRO A 123 -7.02 14.00 4.43
CA PRO A 123 -6.68 13.70 3.05
C PRO A 123 -7.13 12.30 2.59
N TRP A 124 -6.97 11.32 3.47
CA TRP A 124 -7.35 9.94 3.17
C TRP A 124 -8.87 9.75 3.04
N ALA A 125 -9.65 10.50 3.80
CA ALA A 125 -11.11 10.45 3.78
C ALA A 125 -11.72 11.08 2.51
N ILE A 126 -10.99 11.92 1.78
CA ILE A 126 -11.47 12.58 0.56
C ILE A 126 -11.62 11.54 -0.57
N PRO A 127 -12.75 11.50 -1.31
CA PRO A 127 -12.89 10.66 -2.49
C PRO A 127 -11.77 10.87 -3.50
N THR A 128 -11.22 9.79 -4.06
CA THR A 128 -10.03 9.85 -4.92
C THR A 128 -10.21 10.77 -6.13
N VAL A 129 -11.40 10.75 -6.75
CA VAL A 129 -11.72 11.63 -7.90
C VAL A 129 -11.65 13.10 -7.49
N VAL A 130 -12.18 13.44 -6.31
CA VAL A 130 -12.16 14.83 -5.79
C VAL A 130 -10.72 15.26 -5.52
N ALA A 131 -9.92 14.40 -4.87
CA ALA A 131 -8.51 14.67 -4.64
C ALA A 131 -7.74 14.88 -5.95
N ALA A 132 -7.97 14.03 -6.95
CA ALA A 132 -7.34 14.15 -8.26
C ALA A 132 -7.70 15.48 -8.97
N LEU A 133 -8.96 15.90 -8.90
CA LEU A 133 -9.40 17.19 -9.45
C LEU A 133 -8.77 18.37 -8.71
N LEU A 134 -8.69 18.33 -7.37
CA LEU A 134 -8.03 19.36 -6.58
C LEU A 134 -6.56 19.53 -6.98
N TRP A 135 -5.82 18.42 -7.08
CA TRP A 135 -4.41 18.43 -7.48
C TRP A 135 -4.23 18.86 -8.93
N ARG A 136 -5.14 18.50 -9.83
CA ARG A 136 -5.17 19.01 -11.21
C ARG A 136 -5.30 20.54 -11.25
N PHE A 137 -6.23 21.13 -10.46
CA PHE A 137 -6.37 22.58 -10.38
C PHE A 137 -5.14 23.27 -9.76
N ILE A 138 -4.54 22.68 -8.73
CA ILE A 138 -3.31 23.20 -8.12
C ILE A 138 -2.18 23.31 -9.15
N PHE A 139 -2.07 22.31 -10.05
CA PHE A 139 -1.04 22.26 -11.09
C PHE A 139 -1.52 22.67 -12.48
N GLU A 140 -2.65 23.39 -12.57
CA GLU A 140 -3.12 23.94 -13.84
C GLU A 140 -2.09 24.92 -14.40
N SER A 141 -1.90 24.89 -15.73
CA SER A 141 -0.91 25.74 -16.40
C SER A 141 -1.25 27.22 -16.32
N GLN A 142 -2.54 27.55 -16.42
CA GLN A 142 -3.04 28.92 -16.30
C GLN A 142 -3.81 29.09 -15.00
N GLY A 143 -3.27 29.88 -14.10
CA GLY A 143 -3.92 30.20 -12.82
C GLY A 143 -3.76 29.13 -11.72
N GLY A 144 -2.99 28.05 -11.95
CA GLY A 144 -2.69 27.07 -10.91
C GLY A 144 -1.76 27.65 -9.85
N ILE A 145 -2.12 27.42 -8.56
CA ILE A 145 -1.38 27.97 -7.42
C ILE A 145 0.08 27.49 -7.38
N ALA A 146 0.37 26.26 -7.84
CA ALA A 146 1.73 25.72 -7.88
C ALA A 146 2.62 26.55 -8.82
N ASN A 147 2.14 26.91 -10.01
CA ASN A 147 2.87 27.76 -10.93
C ASN A 147 3.05 29.16 -10.38
N ALA A 148 2.01 29.76 -9.79
CA ALA A 148 2.09 31.09 -9.20
C ALA A 148 3.17 31.16 -8.11
N LEU A 149 3.18 30.20 -7.18
CA LEU A 149 4.17 30.14 -6.11
C LEU A 149 5.58 29.89 -6.63
N LEU A 150 5.77 28.99 -7.60
CA LEU A 150 7.11 28.64 -8.12
C LEU A 150 7.72 29.76 -8.97
N VAL A 151 6.90 30.55 -9.65
CA VAL A 151 7.34 31.74 -10.37
C VAL A 151 7.65 32.87 -9.40
N ASP A 152 6.80 33.10 -8.39
CA ASP A 152 6.99 34.16 -7.40
C ASP A 152 8.26 34.00 -6.57
N VAL A 153 8.61 32.76 -6.20
CA VAL A 153 9.87 32.45 -5.50
C VAL A 153 11.08 32.30 -6.43
N GLY A 154 10.94 32.51 -7.74
CA GLY A 154 12.03 32.46 -8.73
C GLY A 154 12.55 31.07 -9.07
N ILE A 155 11.79 30.01 -8.79
CA ILE A 155 12.17 28.62 -9.17
C ILE A 155 11.85 28.38 -10.65
N LEU A 156 10.79 28.99 -11.17
CA LEU A 156 10.40 28.96 -12.56
C LEU A 156 10.40 30.39 -13.15
N ASP A 157 10.93 30.53 -14.36
CA ASP A 157 10.87 31.81 -15.10
C ASP A 157 9.48 32.09 -15.67
N GLN A 158 8.71 31.03 -15.96
CA GLN A 158 7.35 31.11 -16.52
C GLN A 158 6.52 29.91 -16.08
N PRO A 159 5.17 30.00 -16.13
CA PRO A 159 4.29 28.88 -15.80
C PRO A 159 4.58 27.64 -16.63
N MET A 160 4.71 26.50 -15.95
CA MET A 160 4.98 25.20 -16.56
C MET A 160 3.69 24.46 -16.89
N VAL A 161 3.67 23.75 -18.01
CA VAL A 161 2.58 22.82 -18.36
C VAL A 161 2.97 21.42 -17.88
N TRP A 162 2.54 21.07 -16.68
CA TRP A 162 2.98 19.88 -15.95
C TRP A 162 2.65 18.56 -16.63
N PHE A 163 1.45 18.47 -17.24
CA PHE A 163 0.90 17.20 -17.74
C PHE A 163 1.21 16.89 -19.21
N ILE A 164 2.00 17.70 -19.91
CA ILE A 164 2.37 17.44 -21.30
C ILE A 164 3.49 16.39 -21.42
N ARG A 165 4.48 16.43 -20.53
CA ARG A 165 5.63 15.53 -20.55
C ARG A 165 5.57 14.57 -19.38
N THR A 166 5.87 13.31 -19.63
CA THR A 166 5.91 12.27 -18.58
C THR A 166 6.79 12.68 -17.40
N ALA A 167 7.97 13.25 -17.68
CA ALA A 167 8.91 13.65 -16.63
C ALA A 167 8.35 14.73 -15.68
N THR A 168 7.61 15.72 -16.20
CA THR A 168 7.02 16.78 -15.38
C THR A 168 5.72 16.34 -14.71
N ALA A 169 4.97 15.43 -15.34
CA ALA A 169 3.71 14.90 -14.82
C ALA A 169 3.90 14.05 -13.54
N TRP A 170 5.08 13.47 -13.33
CA TRP A 170 5.38 12.72 -12.12
C TRP A 170 5.27 13.55 -10.84
N VAL A 171 5.63 14.83 -10.90
CA VAL A 171 5.60 15.70 -9.71
C VAL A 171 4.19 15.82 -9.13
N PRO A 172 3.18 16.32 -9.86
CA PRO A 172 1.82 16.44 -9.32
C PRO A 172 1.20 15.07 -8.98
N VAL A 173 1.48 14.02 -9.77
CA VAL A 173 0.91 12.69 -9.55
C VAL A 173 1.44 12.07 -8.26
N ILE A 174 2.76 12.08 -8.06
CA ILE A 174 3.38 11.55 -6.83
C ILE A 174 2.98 12.38 -5.61
N LEU A 175 2.97 13.70 -5.71
CA LEU A 175 2.57 14.57 -4.59
C LEU A 175 1.11 14.32 -4.19
N ALA A 176 0.21 14.16 -5.15
CA ALA A 176 -1.20 13.87 -4.90
C ALA A 176 -1.38 12.53 -4.19
N ASP A 177 -0.70 11.49 -4.66
CA ASP A 177 -0.77 10.15 -4.08
C ASP A 177 -0.17 10.13 -2.67
N VAL A 178 1.03 10.65 -2.49
CA VAL A 178 1.71 10.74 -1.19
C VAL A 178 0.86 11.53 -0.19
N TRP A 179 0.33 12.69 -0.58
CA TRP A 179 -0.53 13.49 0.29
C TRP A 179 -1.78 12.73 0.74
N LYS A 180 -2.40 12.00 -0.20
CA LYS A 180 -3.65 11.28 0.05
C LYS A 180 -3.44 10.04 0.91
N THR A 181 -2.35 9.29 0.70
CA THR A 181 -2.17 7.93 1.23
C THR A 181 -1.24 7.85 2.43
N THR A 182 -0.35 8.83 2.62
CA THR A 182 0.52 8.91 3.81
C THR A 182 -0.24 8.79 5.14
N PRO A 183 -1.45 9.37 5.33
CA PRO A 183 -2.21 9.18 6.57
C PRO A 183 -2.51 7.72 6.90
N PHE A 184 -2.84 6.90 5.91
CA PHE A 184 -3.07 5.47 6.09
C PHE A 184 -1.79 4.76 6.53
N VAL A 185 -0.66 5.05 5.88
CA VAL A 185 0.66 4.55 6.26
C VAL A 185 0.99 4.94 7.71
N ALA A 186 0.77 6.22 8.05
CA ALA A 186 1.02 6.72 9.40
C ALA A 186 0.18 6.01 10.47
N LEU A 187 -1.08 5.66 10.17
CA LEU A 187 -1.93 4.89 11.08
C LEU A 187 -1.43 3.46 11.30
N LEU A 188 -1.04 2.77 10.23
CA LEU A 188 -0.51 1.41 10.34
C LEU A 188 0.79 1.38 11.17
N LEU A 189 1.68 2.34 10.91
CA LEU A 189 2.91 2.47 11.67
C LEU A 189 2.65 2.90 13.12
N LEU A 190 1.67 3.78 13.36
CA LEU A 190 1.28 4.17 14.72
C LEU A 190 0.73 2.97 15.49
N ALA A 191 -0.11 2.14 14.89
CA ALA A 191 -0.59 0.91 15.50
C ALA A 191 0.57 -0.03 15.87
N GLY A 192 1.57 -0.14 15.00
CA GLY A 192 2.79 -0.88 15.28
C GLY A 192 3.59 -0.30 16.44
N LEU A 193 3.74 1.03 16.51
CA LEU A 193 4.44 1.72 17.60
C LEU A 193 3.76 1.51 18.97
N GLN A 194 2.44 1.46 18.99
CA GLN A 194 1.67 1.27 20.24
C GLN A 194 1.81 -0.14 20.83
N ASN A 195 2.31 -1.11 20.07
CA ASN A 195 2.58 -2.46 20.54
C ASN A 195 3.99 -2.62 21.12
N ILE A 196 4.84 -1.58 21.06
CA ILE A 196 6.19 -1.62 21.61
C ILE A 196 6.12 -1.28 23.10
N ASP A 197 6.68 -2.15 23.95
CA ASP A 197 6.68 -1.94 25.40
C ASP A 197 7.53 -0.72 25.77
N LEU A 198 6.96 0.20 26.53
CA LEU A 198 7.61 1.42 26.99
C LEU A 198 8.81 1.14 27.91
N THR A 199 8.80 0.03 28.62
CA THR A 199 9.92 -0.39 29.49
C THR A 199 11.24 -0.55 28.74
N LEU A 200 11.20 -0.89 27.44
CA LEU A 200 12.39 -0.96 26.61
C LEU A 200 13.05 0.39 26.42
N TYR A 201 12.24 1.44 26.27
CA TYR A 201 12.74 2.82 26.12
C TYR A 201 13.26 3.37 27.47
N GLU A 202 12.59 3.04 28.57
CA GLU A 202 13.00 3.43 29.90
C GLU A 202 14.34 2.78 30.28
N ALA A 203 14.50 1.47 30.05
CA ALA A 203 15.76 0.77 30.27
C ALA A 203 16.90 1.36 29.42
N ALA A 204 16.67 1.58 28.14
CA ALA A 204 17.65 2.19 27.24
C ALA A 204 18.03 3.61 27.67
N ALA A 205 17.09 4.38 28.21
CA ALA A 205 17.37 5.73 28.72
C ALA A 205 18.26 5.68 29.98
N VAL A 206 18.05 4.71 30.88
CA VAL A 206 18.93 4.47 32.04
C VAL A 206 20.35 4.12 31.59
N ASP A 207 20.49 3.36 30.50
CA ASP A 207 21.78 3.01 29.89
C ASP A 207 22.40 4.16 29.09
N GLY A 208 21.77 5.35 29.06
CA GLY A 208 22.29 6.55 28.38
C GLY A 208 22.01 6.61 26.90
N ALA A 209 21.11 5.76 26.37
CA ALA A 209 20.74 5.78 24.97
C ALA A 209 19.95 7.03 24.59
N ASN A 210 20.43 7.78 23.60
CA ASN A 210 19.72 8.95 23.05
C ASN A 210 18.55 8.53 22.12
N ALA A 211 17.70 9.50 21.75
CA ALA A 211 16.51 9.25 20.93
C ALA A 211 16.85 8.64 19.54
N TRP A 212 17.98 8.99 18.95
CA TRP A 212 18.41 8.41 17.67
C TRP A 212 18.82 6.95 17.81
N TRP A 213 19.53 6.62 18.89
CA TRP A 213 19.88 5.24 19.21
C TRP A 213 18.63 4.39 19.45
N GLN A 214 17.68 4.90 20.27
CA GLN A 214 16.39 4.23 20.51
C GLN A 214 15.61 4.02 19.22
N LEU A 215 15.54 5.03 18.33
CA LEU A 215 14.89 4.91 17.03
C LEU A 215 15.50 3.77 16.20
N ARG A 216 16.83 3.72 16.11
CA ARG A 216 17.53 2.77 15.25
C ARG A 216 17.57 1.33 15.82
N HIS A 217 17.69 1.18 17.14
CA HIS A 217 17.93 -0.12 17.77
C HIS A 217 16.70 -0.73 18.46
N ILE A 218 15.70 0.09 18.79
CA ILE A 218 14.45 -0.39 19.41
C ILE A 218 13.28 -0.21 18.44
N THR A 219 13.00 1.05 18.05
CA THR A 219 11.78 1.38 17.31
C THR A 219 11.76 0.73 15.94
N LEU A 220 12.73 0.98 15.08
CA LEU A 220 12.75 0.47 13.71
C LEU A 220 12.80 -1.07 13.64
N PRO A 221 13.61 -1.79 14.45
CA PRO A 221 13.59 -3.24 14.45
C PRO A 221 12.25 -3.84 14.87
N LEU A 222 11.63 -3.30 15.92
CA LEU A 222 10.34 -3.79 16.42
C LEU A 222 9.17 -3.36 15.53
N LEU A 223 9.33 -2.29 14.74
CA LEU A 223 8.34 -1.82 13.79
C LEU A 223 8.37 -2.58 12.45
N LYS A 224 9.40 -3.41 12.19
CA LYS A 224 9.52 -4.17 10.93
C LYS A 224 8.24 -4.89 10.50
N PRO A 225 7.50 -5.61 11.37
CA PRO A 225 6.26 -6.26 10.98
C PRO A 225 5.22 -5.28 10.43
N ALA A 226 5.04 -4.14 11.09
CA ALA A 226 4.10 -3.10 10.63
C ALA A 226 4.56 -2.46 9.32
N ILE A 227 5.87 -2.22 9.14
CA ILE A 227 6.45 -1.74 7.88
C ILE A 227 6.19 -2.76 6.76
N LEU A 228 6.42 -4.05 6.99
CA LEU A 228 6.19 -5.09 5.99
C LEU A 228 4.71 -5.17 5.58
N VAL A 229 3.79 -5.12 6.54
CA VAL A 229 2.35 -5.09 6.26
C VAL A 229 1.99 -3.86 5.42
N THR A 230 2.50 -2.69 5.80
CA THR A 230 2.30 -1.43 5.07
C THR A 230 2.82 -1.53 3.63
N LEU A 231 4.05 -2.07 3.46
CA LEU A 231 4.65 -2.28 2.13
C LEU A 231 3.80 -3.20 1.26
N ILE A 232 3.30 -4.31 1.80
CA ILE A 232 2.44 -5.25 1.05
C ILE A 232 1.18 -4.53 0.57
N PHE A 233 0.45 -3.84 1.48
CA PHE A 233 -0.77 -3.13 1.10
C PHE A 233 -0.51 -2.05 0.06
N ARG A 234 0.53 -1.22 0.26
CA ARG A 234 0.83 -0.13 -0.67
C ARG A 234 1.36 -0.61 -2.01
N THR A 235 2.14 -1.69 -2.02
CA THR A 235 2.59 -2.29 -3.28
C THR A 235 1.41 -2.83 -4.08
N LEU A 236 0.50 -3.56 -3.46
CA LEU A 236 -0.72 -4.05 -4.12
C LEU A 236 -1.57 -2.90 -4.67
N ASP A 237 -1.70 -1.81 -3.93
CA ASP A 237 -2.46 -0.62 -4.34
C ASP A 237 -1.76 0.14 -5.48
N GLY A 238 -0.43 0.25 -5.45
CA GLY A 238 0.37 0.92 -6.48
C GLY A 238 0.42 0.18 -7.83
N PHE A 239 0.21 -1.14 -7.84
CA PHE A 239 0.12 -1.96 -9.05
C PHE A 239 -1.31 -2.14 -9.57
N ARG A 240 -2.31 -1.62 -8.88
CA ARG A 240 -3.72 -1.69 -9.26
C ARG A 240 -4.13 -0.51 -10.14
#